data_2d918de39ba9286ca4ef9fce5dc32dd7
#
_entry.id   2d918de39ba9286ca4ef9fce5dc32dd7
#
_cell.length_a   1.000
_cell.length_b   1.000
_cell.length_c   1.000
_cell.angle_alpha   90.00
_cell.angle_beta   90.00
_cell.angle_gamma   90.00
#
_symmetry.space_group_name_H-M   'P 1'
#
loop_
_entity.id
_entity.type
_entity.pdbx_description
1 polymer ?
#
loop_
_entity_poly.entity_id
_entity_poly.type
_entity_poly.pdbx_seq_one_letter_code
_entity_poly.pdbx_strand_id
1 'polypeptide(L)'
;MTTSTQPVFSLHYVGLNLKKGVNATTFEAFLRARGTQIPAYPGWQWTLLKGLRGERQEQYLMVYQAPSQADYERYITPAGELTAEAVAFWQQRPEACAVLEEWKNFATFGELPTLFSTFSLLAENRHSSLPPGPNFQPDAQPAVARVVGFHHLALRAGVTAADFDRFMIENVARIDDYPGWKFHMLKGTGGNRSEQYAVMLVIESLDSLNSFHPAMDVSTEKSLTFVKNHQESERMYDEWRTMASFSGAPQMYTDYLTIAGNVG
;
A
#
# COMPACT_ATOMS: atom_id res chain seq x y z
N MET A 1 -19.57 9.39 18.04
CA MET A 1 -18.54 9.12 17.03
C MET A 1 -18.32 7.62 17.04
N THR A 2 -18.76 6.91 16.01
CA THR A 2 -18.48 5.48 15.85
C THR A 2 -17.00 5.36 15.44
N THR A 3 -16.17 4.82 16.34
CA THR A 3 -14.80 4.47 16.01
C THR A 3 -14.81 3.46 14.86
N SER A 4 -14.32 3.84 13.71
CA SER A 4 -14.17 2.94 12.57
C SER A 4 -13.26 1.78 12.99
N THR A 5 -13.76 0.56 12.86
CA THR A 5 -12.99 -0.67 13.09
C THR A 5 -12.24 -1.13 11.82
N GLN A 6 -12.21 -0.27 10.80
CA GLN A 6 -11.55 -0.57 9.53
C GLN A 6 -10.04 -0.29 9.60
N PRO A 7 -9.24 -1.11 8.93
CA PRO A 7 -7.79 -0.91 8.87
C PRO A 7 -7.40 0.45 8.29
N VAL A 8 -6.33 1.01 8.82
CA VAL A 8 -5.69 2.23 8.33
C VAL A 8 -4.35 1.87 7.71
N PHE A 9 -4.11 2.39 6.52
CA PHE A 9 -2.85 2.24 5.81
C PHE A 9 -2.15 3.60 5.74
N SER A 10 -1.01 3.71 6.37
CA SER A 10 -0.18 4.90 6.28
C SER A 10 0.93 4.63 5.26
N LEU A 11 0.87 5.34 4.15
CA LEU A 11 1.82 5.22 3.05
C LEU A 11 2.85 6.32 3.19
N HIS A 12 4.05 5.93 3.54
CA HIS A 12 5.20 6.83 3.49
C HIS A 12 5.91 6.56 2.16
N TYR A 13 5.66 7.38 1.19
CA TYR A 13 6.44 7.41 -0.04
C TYR A 13 7.83 7.93 0.32
N VAL A 14 8.59 7.06 0.88
CA VAL A 14 10.00 7.32 1.08
C VAL A 14 10.59 7.35 -0.30
N GLY A 15 10.78 8.53 -0.85
CA GLY A 15 11.80 8.72 -1.85
C GLY A 15 13.10 8.37 -1.15
N LEU A 16 13.35 7.08 -0.97
CA LEU A 16 14.60 6.58 -0.46
C LEU A 16 15.66 6.95 -1.48
N ASN A 17 16.12 8.16 -1.39
CA ASN A 17 17.36 8.53 -1.96
C ASN A 17 18.41 7.74 -1.18
N LEU A 18 18.82 6.62 -1.75
CA LEU A 18 19.99 5.92 -1.25
C LEU A 18 21.12 6.94 -1.18
N LYS A 19 21.86 6.93 -0.09
CA LYS A 19 23.01 7.82 0.06
C LYS A 19 24.03 7.57 -1.04
N LYS A 20 24.78 8.59 -1.39
CA LYS A 20 25.82 8.51 -2.43
C LYS A 20 26.75 7.33 -2.16
N GLY A 21 26.86 6.44 -3.14
CA GLY A 21 27.69 5.23 -3.07
C GLY A 21 27.01 3.98 -2.50
N VAL A 22 25.76 4.11 -2.01
CA VAL A 22 24.95 2.97 -1.61
C VAL A 22 24.13 2.50 -2.82
N ASN A 23 24.20 1.22 -3.13
CA ASN A 23 23.34 0.62 -4.14
C ASN A 23 22.15 -0.14 -3.51
N ALA A 24 21.11 -0.39 -4.30
CA ALA A 24 19.91 -1.06 -3.86
C ALA A 24 20.19 -2.45 -3.24
N THR A 25 21.10 -3.23 -3.84
CA THR A 25 21.44 -4.57 -3.35
C THR A 25 22.01 -4.53 -1.92
N THR A 26 22.89 -3.58 -1.64
CA THR A 26 23.49 -3.41 -0.30
C THR A 26 22.42 -3.00 0.73
N PHE A 27 21.54 -2.07 0.38
CA PHE A 27 20.45 -1.65 1.23
C PHE A 27 19.45 -2.79 1.50
N GLU A 28 19.05 -3.51 0.46
CA GLU A 28 18.12 -4.63 0.60
C GLU A 28 18.74 -5.79 1.41
N ALA A 29 20.05 -6.06 1.26
CA ALA A 29 20.76 -7.04 2.08
C ALA A 29 20.75 -6.65 3.57
N PHE A 30 21.01 -5.37 3.88
CA PHE A 30 20.87 -4.84 5.25
C PHE A 30 19.47 -5.09 5.81
N LEU A 31 18.43 -4.78 5.04
CA LEU A 31 17.04 -4.94 5.50
C LEU A 31 16.66 -6.40 5.72
N ARG A 32 17.08 -7.32 4.85
CA ARG A 32 16.86 -8.75 5.05
C ARG A 32 17.56 -9.27 6.31
N ALA A 33 18.76 -8.76 6.61
CA ALA A 33 19.53 -9.18 7.78
C ALA A 33 19.04 -8.56 9.10
N ARG A 34 18.54 -7.32 9.05
CA ARG A 34 18.29 -6.52 10.26
C ARG A 34 16.83 -6.02 10.36
N GLY A 35 16.04 -6.05 9.29
CA GLY A 35 14.69 -5.50 9.26
C GLY A 35 13.76 -6.11 10.30
N THR A 36 13.84 -7.42 10.55
CA THR A 36 13.04 -8.11 11.57
C THR A 36 13.32 -7.63 13.01
N GLN A 37 14.43 -6.92 13.24
CA GLN A 37 14.77 -6.31 14.54
C GLN A 37 14.08 -4.95 14.74
N ILE A 38 13.44 -4.40 13.71
CA ILE A 38 12.64 -3.17 13.80
C ILE A 38 11.22 -3.60 14.10
N PRO A 39 10.73 -3.45 15.35
CA PRO A 39 9.38 -3.87 15.71
C PRO A 39 8.34 -2.93 15.08
N ALA A 40 7.14 -3.45 14.84
CA ALA A 40 5.97 -2.63 14.67
C ALA A 40 5.35 -2.28 16.04
N TYR A 41 4.51 -1.23 16.09
CA TYR A 41 3.68 -1.01 17.26
C TYR A 41 2.72 -2.20 17.48
N PRO A 42 2.27 -2.47 18.73
CA PRO A 42 1.35 -3.57 19.01
C PRO A 42 0.11 -3.56 18.09
N GLY A 43 -0.11 -4.69 17.41
CA GLY A 43 -1.18 -4.85 16.42
C GLY A 43 -0.92 -4.21 15.06
N TRP A 44 0.19 -3.49 14.88
CA TRP A 44 0.56 -2.92 13.58
C TRP A 44 1.41 -3.89 12.77
N GLN A 45 1.50 -3.57 11.48
CA GLN A 45 2.49 -4.16 10.57
C GLN A 45 3.20 -3.02 9.85
N TRP A 46 4.46 -3.23 9.51
CA TRP A 46 5.13 -2.41 8.52
C TRP A 46 5.70 -3.27 7.41
N THR A 47 5.69 -2.73 6.21
CA THR A 47 6.22 -3.39 5.03
C THR A 47 6.96 -2.38 4.18
N LEU A 48 8.18 -2.70 3.79
CA LEU A 48 8.93 -1.95 2.79
C LEU A 48 8.71 -2.58 1.42
N LEU A 49 8.32 -1.77 0.49
CA LEU A 49 8.01 -2.10 -0.89
C LEU A 49 9.04 -1.44 -1.81
N LYS A 50 9.46 -2.15 -2.87
CA LYS A 50 10.29 -1.59 -3.96
C LYS A 50 9.48 -1.52 -5.23
N GLY A 51 9.49 -0.37 -5.91
CA GLY A 51 8.82 -0.18 -7.19
C GLY A 51 9.37 -1.13 -8.24
N LEU A 52 8.49 -2.02 -8.72
CA LEU A 52 8.77 -3.01 -9.73
C LEU A 52 8.59 -2.43 -11.13
N ARG A 53 7.49 -1.71 -11.32
CA ARG A 53 7.12 -1.06 -12.58
C ARG A 53 6.16 0.10 -12.31
N GLY A 54 6.03 1.02 -13.27
CA GLY A 54 5.22 2.21 -13.13
C GLY A 54 6.08 3.43 -12.79
N GLU A 55 5.47 4.49 -12.34
CA GLU A 55 6.12 5.78 -12.20
C GLU A 55 7.18 5.84 -11.09
N ARG A 56 7.06 4.97 -10.09
CA ARG A 56 8.00 4.87 -8.99
C ARG A 56 8.89 3.64 -9.09
N GLN A 57 9.17 3.15 -10.31
CA GLN A 57 10.09 2.04 -10.53
C GLN A 57 11.44 2.32 -9.85
N GLU A 58 11.99 1.32 -9.17
CA GLU A 58 13.22 1.37 -8.37
C GLU A 58 13.16 2.30 -7.13
N GLN A 59 12.04 2.95 -6.85
CA GLN A 59 11.83 3.70 -5.61
C GLN A 59 11.22 2.82 -4.52
N TYR A 60 11.30 3.25 -3.29
CA TYR A 60 10.77 2.49 -2.17
C TYR A 60 9.54 3.18 -1.55
N LEU A 61 8.64 2.37 -1.00
CA LEU A 61 7.46 2.80 -0.27
C LEU A 61 7.40 2.04 1.05
N MET A 62 7.35 2.76 2.17
CA MET A 62 7.05 2.18 3.47
C MET A 62 5.55 2.23 3.70
N VAL A 63 4.94 1.09 3.98
CA VAL A 63 3.53 0.97 4.36
C VAL A 63 3.44 0.55 5.82
N TYR A 64 2.73 1.34 6.61
CA TYR A 64 2.29 0.94 7.94
C TYR A 64 0.80 0.61 7.90
N GLN A 65 0.43 -0.49 8.48
CA GLN A 65 -0.97 -0.90 8.62
C GLN A 65 -1.32 -0.96 10.11
N ALA A 66 -2.32 -0.19 10.50
CA ALA A 66 -2.92 -0.22 11.84
C ALA A 66 -4.29 -0.89 11.77
N PRO A 67 -4.75 -1.56 12.85
CA PRO A 67 -6.05 -2.25 12.87
C PRO A 67 -7.24 -1.28 12.73
N SER A 68 -7.10 -0.06 13.23
CA SER A 68 -8.13 0.97 13.19
C SER A 68 -7.54 2.38 13.26
N GLN A 69 -8.37 3.39 12.99
CA GLN A 69 -8.00 4.79 13.17
C GLN A 69 -7.62 5.10 14.64
N ALA A 70 -8.32 4.52 15.62
CA ALA A 70 -8.01 4.71 17.03
C ALA A 70 -6.65 4.11 17.40
N ASP A 71 -6.32 2.92 16.86
CA ASP A 71 -5.00 2.32 17.06
C ASP A 71 -3.90 3.14 16.38
N TYR A 72 -4.20 3.74 15.23
CA TYR A 72 -3.25 4.62 14.56
C TYR A 72 -2.98 5.88 15.40
N GLU A 73 -4.02 6.56 15.86
CA GLU A 73 -3.92 7.81 16.63
C GLU A 73 -3.31 7.62 18.03
N ARG A 74 -3.30 6.39 18.52
CA ARG A 74 -2.58 6.05 19.75
C ARG A 74 -1.09 6.33 19.66
N TYR A 75 -0.48 6.18 18.48
CA TYR A 75 0.95 6.34 18.26
C TYR A 75 1.32 7.56 17.41
N ILE A 76 0.44 7.97 16.50
CA ILE A 76 0.68 9.07 15.56
C ILE A 76 -0.46 10.06 15.66
N THR A 77 -0.15 11.31 15.97
CA THR A 77 -1.16 12.37 16.02
C THR A 77 -1.72 12.68 14.62
N PRO A 78 -2.88 13.33 14.50
CA PRO A 78 -3.39 13.80 13.20
C PRO A 78 -2.43 14.74 12.45
N ALA A 79 -1.51 15.40 13.17
CA ALA A 79 -0.45 16.21 12.57
C ALA A 79 0.75 15.38 12.07
N GLY A 80 0.76 14.06 12.27
CA GLY A 80 1.85 13.16 11.89
C GLY A 80 3.00 13.09 12.90
N GLU A 81 2.81 13.61 14.09
CA GLU A 81 3.81 13.60 15.17
C GLU A 81 3.68 12.34 16.04
N LEU A 82 4.78 11.91 16.65
CA LEU A 82 4.77 10.82 17.61
C LEU A 82 4.07 11.24 18.92
N THR A 83 3.16 10.40 19.40
CA THR A 83 2.56 10.58 20.72
C THR A 83 3.56 10.23 21.84
N ALA A 84 3.23 10.58 23.08
CA ALA A 84 4.04 10.18 24.24
C ALA A 84 4.15 8.65 24.36
N GLU A 85 3.12 7.89 23.97
CA GLU A 85 3.13 6.43 23.98
C GLU A 85 4.09 5.88 22.91
N ALA A 86 4.11 6.48 21.73
CA ALA A 86 5.05 6.12 20.68
C ALA A 86 6.50 6.38 21.12
N VAL A 87 6.76 7.52 21.75
CA VAL A 87 8.09 7.85 22.28
C VAL A 87 8.51 6.82 23.34
N ALA A 88 7.62 6.50 24.29
CA ALA A 88 7.90 5.48 25.31
C ALA A 88 8.16 4.09 24.72
N PHE A 89 7.42 3.72 23.66
CA PHE A 89 7.62 2.45 22.94
C PHE A 89 9.05 2.33 22.41
N TRP A 90 9.58 3.37 21.77
CA TRP A 90 10.93 3.39 21.22
C TRP A 90 12.01 3.49 22.29
N GLN A 91 11.79 4.27 23.36
CA GLN A 91 12.73 4.36 24.48
C GLN A 91 12.98 3.03 25.17
N GLN A 92 12.02 2.13 25.19
CA GLN A 92 12.14 0.78 25.74
C GLN A 92 12.86 -0.21 24.83
N ARG A 93 13.28 0.22 23.60
CA ARG A 93 13.85 -0.66 22.55
C ARG A 93 15.14 -0.08 21.96
N PRO A 94 16.19 0.08 22.78
CA PRO A 94 17.43 0.70 22.32
C PRO A 94 18.09 -0.08 21.17
N GLU A 95 17.92 -1.41 21.13
CA GLU A 95 18.46 -2.24 20.04
C GLU A 95 17.77 -1.94 18.71
N ALA A 96 16.46 -1.78 18.71
CA ALA A 96 15.72 -1.38 17.50
C ALA A 96 16.11 0.03 17.06
N CYS A 97 16.27 0.96 18.00
CA CYS A 97 16.77 2.30 17.70
C CYS A 97 18.17 2.26 17.06
N ALA A 98 19.05 1.38 17.51
CA ALA A 98 20.38 1.20 16.91
C ALA A 98 20.29 0.73 15.44
N VAL A 99 19.34 -0.16 15.11
CA VAL A 99 19.10 -0.57 13.73
C VAL A 99 18.56 0.58 12.87
N LEU A 100 17.68 1.43 13.42
CA LEU A 100 17.20 2.62 12.71
C LEU A 100 18.30 3.66 12.50
N GLU A 101 19.23 3.81 13.43
CA GLU A 101 20.42 4.65 13.23
C GLU A 101 21.34 4.06 12.16
N GLU A 102 21.53 2.74 12.14
CA GLU A 102 22.28 2.06 11.08
C GLU A 102 21.63 2.25 9.71
N TRP A 103 20.28 2.18 9.63
CA TRP A 103 19.52 2.47 8.41
C TRP A 103 19.88 3.83 7.81
N LYS A 104 20.05 4.83 8.64
CA LYS A 104 20.42 6.19 8.20
C LYS A 104 21.76 6.24 7.45
N ASN A 105 22.61 5.21 7.53
CA ASN A 105 23.81 5.12 6.73
C ASN A 105 23.54 4.74 5.26
N PHE A 106 22.41 4.10 5.00
CA PHE A 106 22.01 3.62 3.68
C PHE A 106 21.06 4.59 2.98
N ALA A 107 20.09 5.11 3.70
CA ALA A 107 18.99 5.85 3.12
C ALA A 107 18.51 6.97 4.04
N THR A 108 17.87 7.97 3.46
CA THR A 108 17.19 9.03 4.20
C THR A 108 15.70 8.92 3.95
N PHE A 109 14.88 9.08 5.00
CA PHE A 109 13.47 9.36 4.82
C PHE A 109 13.36 10.76 4.23
N GLY A 110 12.63 10.90 3.11
CA GLY A 110 12.40 12.21 2.51
C GLY A 110 11.71 13.16 3.50
N GLU A 111 11.81 14.45 3.22
CA GLU A 111 11.16 15.45 4.08
C GLU A 111 9.64 15.27 4.05
N LEU A 112 9.04 15.08 5.22
CA LEU A 112 7.61 15.27 5.43
C LEU A 112 7.27 16.73 5.11
N PRO A 113 6.19 17.06 4.44
CA PRO A 113 4.90 16.36 4.32
C PRO A 113 4.56 15.85 2.92
N THR A 114 5.42 16.03 1.92
CA THR A 114 5.09 15.74 0.51
C THR A 114 4.98 14.24 0.18
N LEU A 115 5.40 13.38 1.09
CA LEU A 115 5.57 11.94 0.87
C LEU A 115 4.73 11.07 1.81
N PHE A 116 3.86 11.68 2.61
CA PHE A 116 3.05 10.99 3.60
C PHE A 116 1.57 11.06 3.24
N SER A 117 0.90 9.92 3.25
CA SER A 117 -0.55 9.84 3.11
C SER A 117 -1.11 8.73 3.98
N THR A 118 -2.17 9.02 4.69
CA THR A 118 -2.92 8.04 5.48
C THR A 118 -4.24 7.76 4.80
N PHE A 119 -4.59 6.49 4.68
CA PHE A 119 -5.82 6.03 4.08
C PHE A 119 -6.57 5.10 5.04
N SER A 120 -7.87 5.21 5.08
CA SER A 120 -8.75 4.19 5.63
C SER A 120 -9.26 3.26 4.53
N LEU A 121 -9.52 2.01 4.87
CA LEU A 121 -10.21 1.09 3.99
C LEU A 121 -11.65 1.57 3.82
N LEU A 122 -12.06 1.91 2.60
CA LEU A 122 -13.43 2.29 2.29
C LEU A 122 -14.28 1.06 1.95
N ALA A 123 -13.74 0.19 1.09
CA ALA A 123 -14.43 -1.00 0.63
C ALA A 123 -13.41 -2.04 0.12
N GLU A 124 -13.78 -3.31 0.20
CA GLU A 124 -12.96 -4.40 -0.35
C GLU A 124 -13.85 -5.51 -0.93
N ASN A 125 -13.34 -6.20 -1.93
CA ASN A 125 -13.96 -7.44 -2.37
C ASN A 125 -13.64 -8.56 -1.37
N ARG A 126 -14.67 -9.30 -0.95
CA ARG A 126 -14.57 -10.36 0.07
C ARG A 126 -14.30 -11.75 -0.52
N HIS A 127 -14.27 -11.89 -1.84
CA HIS A 127 -14.11 -13.19 -2.51
C HIS A 127 -12.66 -13.71 -2.50
N SER A 128 -11.67 -12.88 -2.24
CA SER A 128 -10.27 -13.29 -2.15
C SER A 128 -9.94 -13.95 -0.81
N SER A 129 -9.19 -15.05 -0.87
CA SER A 129 -8.64 -15.73 0.33
C SER A 129 -7.40 -15.04 0.90
N LEU A 130 -6.87 -14.03 0.20
CA LEU A 130 -5.70 -13.30 0.69
C LEU A 130 -6.05 -12.47 1.91
N PRO A 131 -5.19 -12.43 2.95
CA PRO A 131 -5.38 -11.54 4.07
C PRO A 131 -5.29 -10.07 3.63
N PRO A 132 -5.94 -9.15 4.35
CA PRO A 132 -5.86 -7.74 4.05
C PRO A 132 -4.43 -7.22 4.22
N GLY A 133 -4.06 -6.25 3.38
CA GLY A 133 -2.78 -5.56 3.45
C GLY A 133 -1.60 -6.29 2.82
N PRO A 134 -0.45 -5.64 2.75
CA PRO A 134 0.73 -6.14 2.04
C PRO A 134 1.37 -7.38 2.66
N ASN A 135 1.07 -7.72 3.88
CA ASN A 135 1.51 -8.93 4.63
C ASN A 135 2.85 -9.50 4.17
N PHE A 136 3.93 -9.01 4.75
CA PHE A 136 5.28 -9.45 4.45
C PHE A 136 5.49 -10.92 4.83
N GLN A 137 6.15 -11.67 3.95
CA GLN A 137 6.59 -13.04 4.19
C GLN A 137 8.12 -13.06 4.24
N PRO A 138 8.74 -13.14 5.43
CA PRO A 138 10.18 -12.93 5.60
C PRO A 138 11.05 -13.94 4.85
N ASP A 139 10.56 -15.15 4.66
CA ASP A 139 11.30 -16.24 4.02
C ASP A 139 10.98 -16.42 2.53
N ALA A 140 10.16 -15.51 1.95
CA ALA A 140 9.75 -15.63 0.56
C ALA A 140 10.92 -15.33 -0.39
N GLN A 141 11.13 -16.24 -1.34
CA GLN A 141 11.98 -15.95 -2.50
C GLN A 141 11.36 -14.81 -3.33
N PRO A 142 12.15 -14.04 -4.10
CA PRO A 142 11.62 -12.93 -4.91
C PRO A 142 10.45 -13.31 -5.82
N ALA A 143 10.45 -14.53 -6.36
CA ALA A 143 9.36 -15.03 -7.21
C ALA A 143 8.04 -15.28 -6.46
N VAL A 144 8.11 -15.52 -5.16
CA VAL A 144 6.93 -15.72 -4.29
C VAL A 144 6.65 -14.52 -3.38
N ALA A 145 7.49 -13.48 -3.44
CA ALA A 145 7.22 -12.24 -2.74
C ALA A 145 5.94 -11.60 -3.28
N ARG A 146 5.12 -11.07 -2.37
CA ARG A 146 3.87 -10.41 -2.77
C ARG A 146 4.15 -9.16 -3.58
N VAL A 147 3.26 -8.90 -4.51
CA VAL A 147 3.20 -7.64 -5.24
C VAL A 147 2.04 -6.81 -4.69
N VAL A 148 2.26 -5.52 -4.56
CA VAL A 148 1.23 -4.56 -4.13
C VAL A 148 1.16 -3.45 -5.17
N GLY A 149 0.02 -3.33 -5.82
CA GLY A 149 -0.26 -2.22 -6.75
C GLY A 149 -0.96 -1.08 -6.01
N PHE A 150 -0.47 0.15 -6.17
CA PHE A 150 -1.18 1.36 -5.75
C PHE A 150 -1.54 2.19 -6.96
N HIS A 151 -2.85 2.41 -7.14
CA HIS A 151 -3.41 3.22 -8.21
C HIS A 151 -4.22 4.36 -7.59
N HIS A 152 -3.70 5.55 -7.61
CA HIS A 152 -4.44 6.71 -7.12
C HIS A 152 -5.54 7.11 -8.11
N LEU A 153 -6.64 7.64 -7.59
CA LEU A 153 -7.81 8.03 -8.35
C LEU A 153 -8.08 9.51 -8.20
N ALA A 154 -8.46 10.14 -9.31
CA ALA A 154 -9.08 11.45 -9.32
C ALA A 154 -10.57 11.31 -9.62
N LEU A 155 -11.44 11.94 -8.82
CA LEU A 155 -12.85 12.03 -9.13
C LEU A 155 -13.05 12.92 -10.35
N ARG A 156 -14.02 12.58 -11.19
CA ARG A 156 -14.41 13.40 -12.33
C ARG A 156 -15.14 14.66 -11.87
N ALA A 157 -15.07 15.70 -12.68
CA ALA A 157 -15.78 16.95 -12.40
C ALA A 157 -17.29 16.70 -12.18
N GLY A 158 -17.83 17.25 -11.09
CA GLY A 158 -19.22 17.08 -10.69
C GLY A 158 -19.53 15.83 -9.85
N VAL A 159 -18.59 14.92 -9.66
CA VAL A 159 -18.76 13.77 -8.74
C VAL A 159 -18.32 14.19 -7.35
N THR A 160 -19.21 14.00 -6.36
CA THR A 160 -18.87 14.26 -4.96
C THR A 160 -18.22 13.05 -4.31
N ALA A 161 -17.40 13.27 -3.27
CA ALA A 161 -16.82 12.20 -2.48
C ALA A 161 -17.91 11.28 -1.88
N ALA A 162 -19.02 11.87 -1.41
CA ALA A 162 -20.13 11.11 -0.83
C ALA A 162 -20.83 10.19 -1.86
N ASP A 163 -20.97 10.62 -3.11
CA ASP A 163 -21.55 9.81 -4.17
C ASP A 163 -20.63 8.66 -4.55
N PHE A 164 -19.32 8.92 -4.64
CA PHE A 164 -18.35 7.89 -4.93
C PHE A 164 -18.19 6.87 -3.78
N ASP A 165 -18.17 7.34 -2.52
CA ASP A 165 -18.15 6.46 -1.34
C ASP A 165 -19.34 5.49 -1.37
N ARG A 166 -20.54 6.05 -1.54
CA ARG A 166 -21.78 5.25 -1.62
C ARG A 166 -21.70 4.24 -2.76
N PHE A 167 -21.32 4.68 -3.95
CA PHE A 167 -21.18 3.79 -5.11
C PHE A 167 -20.24 2.63 -4.83
N MET A 168 -19.06 2.90 -4.29
CA MET A 168 -18.07 1.86 -4.00
C MET A 168 -18.54 0.88 -2.92
N ILE A 169 -19.11 1.39 -1.81
CA ILE A 169 -19.65 0.54 -0.73
C ILE A 169 -20.76 -0.40 -1.24
N GLU A 170 -21.66 0.11 -2.08
CA GLU A 170 -22.78 -0.66 -2.60
C GLU A 170 -22.39 -1.66 -3.69
N ASN A 171 -21.32 -1.38 -4.46
CA ASN A 171 -21.02 -2.12 -5.68
C ASN A 171 -19.70 -2.91 -5.64
N VAL A 172 -18.85 -2.74 -4.61
CA VAL A 172 -17.55 -3.43 -4.54
C VAL A 172 -17.67 -4.96 -4.64
N ALA A 173 -18.78 -5.53 -4.17
CA ALA A 173 -19.04 -6.96 -4.25
C ALA A 173 -19.25 -7.48 -5.69
N ARG A 174 -19.45 -6.59 -6.67
CA ARG A 174 -19.52 -6.93 -8.11
C ARG A 174 -18.14 -7.08 -8.75
N ILE A 175 -17.08 -6.69 -8.05
CA ILE A 175 -15.70 -6.84 -8.52
C ILE A 175 -15.26 -8.27 -8.23
N ASP A 176 -14.94 -9.02 -9.27
CA ASP A 176 -14.25 -10.29 -9.15
C ASP A 176 -12.75 -10.07 -9.29
N ASP A 177 -12.00 -10.55 -8.32
CA ASP A 177 -10.54 -10.51 -8.37
C ASP A 177 -9.98 -11.62 -9.26
N TYR A 178 -8.86 -11.35 -9.92
CA TYR A 178 -8.08 -12.44 -10.50
C TYR A 178 -7.70 -13.45 -9.40
N PRO A 179 -7.60 -14.74 -9.72
CA PRO A 179 -7.12 -15.73 -8.75
C PRO A 179 -5.77 -15.31 -8.14
N GLY A 180 -5.71 -15.27 -6.80
CA GLY A 180 -4.53 -14.81 -6.06
C GLY A 180 -4.39 -13.29 -5.95
N TRP A 181 -5.43 -12.53 -6.29
CA TRP A 181 -5.47 -11.06 -6.14
C TRP A 181 -6.52 -10.66 -5.11
N LYS A 182 -6.36 -9.48 -4.54
CA LYS A 182 -7.35 -8.86 -3.66
C LYS A 182 -7.40 -7.35 -3.88
N PHE A 183 -8.60 -6.87 -4.12
CA PHE A 183 -8.91 -5.47 -4.33
C PHE A 183 -9.28 -4.77 -3.03
N HIS A 184 -8.73 -3.57 -2.83
CA HIS A 184 -9.11 -2.66 -1.76
C HIS A 184 -9.30 -1.25 -2.34
N MET A 185 -10.42 -0.62 -1.99
CA MET A 185 -10.62 0.81 -2.21
C MET A 185 -10.24 1.55 -0.94
N LEU A 186 -9.34 2.49 -1.06
CA LEU A 186 -8.82 3.32 0.02
C LEU A 186 -9.30 4.76 -0.13
N LYS A 187 -9.65 5.41 0.98
CA LYS A 187 -9.95 6.84 1.07
C LYS A 187 -8.92 7.54 1.93
N GLY A 188 -8.33 8.62 1.42
CA GLY A 188 -7.34 9.42 2.13
C GLY A 188 -7.95 10.12 3.34
N THR A 189 -7.34 9.94 4.50
CA THR A 189 -7.76 10.55 5.77
C THR A 189 -6.76 11.57 6.31
N GLY A 190 -5.56 11.62 5.71
CA GLY A 190 -4.52 12.56 6.14
C GLY A 190 -3.36 12.66 5.16
N GLY A 191 -2.50 13.64 5.38
CA GLY A 191 -1.36 13.93 4.53
C GLY A 191 -1.73 14.62 3.22
N ASN A 192 -0.86 14.54 2.24
CA ASN A 192 -1.03 15.24 0.97
C ASN A 192 -2.13 14.68 0.06
N ARG A 193 -2.70 13.52 0.42
CA ARG A 193 -3.80 12.89 -0.32
C ARG A 193 -5.09 12.77 0.48
N SER A 194 -5.27 13.63 1.47
CA SER A 194 -6.53 13.73 2.20
C SER A 194 -7.70 13.94 1.24
N GLU A 195 -8.81 13.22 1.45
CA GLU A 195 -10.01 13.21 0.60
C GLU A 195 -9.81 12.69 -0.83
N GLN A 196 -8.64 12.13 -1.14
CA GLN A 196 -8.40 11.45 -2.41
C GLN A 196 -8.56 9.94 -2.25
N TYR A 197 -8.59 9.22 -3.36
CA TYR A 197 -8.78 7.78 -3.37
C TYR A 197 -7.58 7.05 -3.93
N ALA A 198 -7.43 5.79 -3.53
CA ALA A 198 -6.49 4.88 -4.14
C ALA A 198 -7.07 3.46 -4.20
N VAL A 199 -6.79 2.75 -5.26
CA VAL A 199 -6.92 1.28 -5.29
C VAL A 199 -5.61 0.70 -4.77
N MET A 200 -5.71 -0.23 -3.84
CA MET A 200 -4.62 -1.10 -3.47
C MET A 200 -4.95 -2.52 -3.92
N LEU A 201 -4.12 -3.07 -4.78
CA LEU A 201 -4.18 -4.47 -5.19
C LEU A 201 -3.12 -5.26 -4.43
N VAL A 202 -3.52 -6.31 -3.74
CA VAL A 202 -2.59 -7.27 -3.14
C VAL A 202 -2.57 -8.51 -4.02
N ILE A 203 -1.40 -8.91 -4.49
CA ILE A 203 -1.19 -9.99 -5.44
C ILE A 203 -0.25 -11.00 -4.80
N GLU A 204 -0.60 -12.27 -4.84
CA GLU A 204 0.10 -13.32 -4.10
C GLU A 204 1.57 -13.48 -4.49
N SER A 205 1.92 -13.20 -5.76
CA SER A 205 3.29 -13.34 -6.26
C SER A 205 3.52 -12.57 -7.55
N LEU A 206 4.80 -12.38 -7.90
CA LEU A 206 5.20 -11.83 -9.19
C LEU A 206 4.76 -12.73 -10.37
N ASP A 207 4.78 -14.05 -10.17
CA ASP A 207 4.31 -14.99 -11.20
C ASP A 207 2.80 -14.85 -11.43
N SER A 208 2.02 -14.66 -10.37
CA SER A 208 0.59 -14.35 -10.47
C SER A 208 0.37 -13.06 -11.27
N LEU A 209 1.08 -11.98 -10.91
CA LEU A 209 1.03 -10.73 -11.66
C LEU A 209 1.32 -10.93 -13.14
N ASN A 210 2.44 -11.56 -13.47
CA ASN A 210 2.89 -11.77 -14.85
C ASN A 210 1.97 -12.71 -15.65
N SER A 211 1.26 -13.61 -14.99
CA SER A 211 0.30 -14.51 -15.64
C SER A 211 -0.90 -13.78 -16.21
N PHE A 212 -1.24 -12.61 -15.69
CA PHE A 212 -2.34 -11.76 -16.16
C PHE A 212 -1.84 -10.51 -16.88
N HIS A 213 -0.81 -9.85 -16.33
CA HIS A 213 -0.26 -8.60 -16.84
C HIS A 213 1.28 -8.63 -16.78
N PRO A 214 1.96 -9.17 -17.79
CA PRO A 214 3.42 -9.31 -17.81
C PRO A 214 4.15 -7.96 -17.94
N ALA A 215 3.47 -6.94 -18.43
CA ALA A 215 3.96 -5.56 -18.50
C ALA A 215 2.79 -4.59 -18.26
N MET A 216 3.10 -3.30 -18.07
CA MET A 216 2.08 -2.26 -18.02
C MET A 216 1.31 -2.24 -19.34
N ASP A 217 -0.02 -2.13 -19.24
CA ASP A 217 -0.94 -2.07 -20.37
C ASP A 217 -0.93 -3.32 -21.29
N VAL A 218 -0.29 -4.41 -20.85
CA VAL A 218 -0.27 -5.69 -21.60
C VAL A 218 -1.09 -6.72 -20.83
N SER A 219 -2.20 -7.16 -21.44
CA SER A 219 -3.04 -8.25 -20.96
C SER A 219 -2.71 -9.55 -21.67
N THR A 220 -2.62 -10.64 -20.91
CA THR A 220 -2.48 -11.99 -21.49
C THR A 220 -3.83 -12.52 -21.98
N GLU A 221 -3.82 -13.61 -22.74
CA GLU A 221 -5.05 -14.33 -23.12
C GLU A 221 -5.82 -14.80 -21.87
N LYS A 222 -5.12 -15.18 -20.80
CA LYS A 222 -5.73 -15.55 -19.50
C LYS A 222 -6.49 -14.37 -18.89
N SER A 223 -5.91 -13.16 -18.93
CA SER A 223 -6.57 -11.93 -18.47
C SER A 223 -7.82 -11.63 -19.30
N LEU A 224 -7.71 -11.67 -20.62
CA LEU A 224 -8.83 -11.40 -21.53
C LEU A 224 -9.97 -12.43 -21.36
N THR A 225 -9.61 -13.70 -21.15
CA THR A 225 -10.59 -14.76 -20.87
C THR A 225 -11.28 -14.53 -19.53
N PHE A 226 -10.54 -14.13 -18.50
CA PHE A 226 -11.11 -13.81 -17.20
C PHE A 226 -12.15 -12.68 -17.31
N VAL A 227 -11.77 -11.55 -17.91
CA VAL A 227 -12.68 -10.41 -18.13
C VAL A 227 -13.94 -10.83 -18.89
N LYS A 228 -13.78 -11.61 -19.97
CA LYS A 228 -14.92 -12.11 -20.75
C LYS A 228 -15.90 -12.96 -19.91
N ASN A 229 -15.40 -13.72 -18.95
CA ASN A 229 -16.22 -14.59 -18.09
C ASN A 229 -16.81 -13.85 -16.89
N HIS A 230 -16.36 -12.63 -16.57
CA HIS A 230 -16.76 -11.84 -15.41
C HIS A 230 -17.38 -10.49 -15.86
N GLN A 231 -18.42 -10.57 -16.71
CA GLN A 231 -19.02 -9.38 -17.34
C GLN A 231 -19.66 -8.42 -16.33
N GLU A 232 -20.07 -8.89 -15.16
CA GLU A 232 -20.60 -8.01 -14.12
C GLU A 232 -19.55 -7.09 -13.52
N SER A 233 -18.33 -7.61 -13.33
CA SER A 233 -17.17 -6.78 -12.95
C SER A 233 -16.86 -5.73 -14.02
N GLU A 234 -16.89 -6.10 -15.30
CA GLU A 234 -16.62 -5.16 -16.40
C GLU A 234 -17.67 -4.04 -16.43
N ARG A 235 -18.97 -4.36 -16.27
CA ARG A 235 -20.03 -3.35 -16.16
C ARG A 235 -19.80 -2.40 -14.98
N MET A 236 -19.41 -2.96 -13.82
CA MET A 236 -19.09 -2.15 -12.64
C MET A 236 -17.91 -1.20 -12.92
N TYR A 237 -16.86 -1.68 -13.61
CA TYR A 237 -15.74 -0.84 -14.02
C TYR A 237 -16.15 0.26 -15.02
N ASP A 238 -17.08 -0.02 -15.93
CA ASP A 238 -17.61 0.99 -16.84
C ASP A 238 -18.41 2.06 -16.09
N GLU A 239 -19.24 1.68 -15.13
CA GLU A 239 -19.96 2.62 -14.24
C GLU A 239 -18.96 3.45 -13.44
N TRP A 240 -17.93 2.83 -12.85
CA TRP A 240 -16.88 3.51 -12.11
C TRP A 240 -16.12 4.53 -12.98
N ARG A 241 -15.75 4.19 -14.21
CA ARG A 241 -15.06 5.11 -15.16
C ARG A 241 -15.83 6.38 -15.43
N THR A 242 -17.16 6.40 -15.20
CA THR A 242 -17.96 7.62 -15.26
C THR A 242 -17.75 8.53 -14.05
N MET A 243 -17.29 8.00 -12.93
CA MET A 243 -17.16 8.73 -11.66
C MET A 243 -15.70 9.08 -11.33
N ALA A 244 -14.76 8.22 -11.68
CA ALA A 244 -13.34 8.40 -11.36
C ALA A 244 -12.45 7.99 -12.53
N SER A 245 -11.20 8.45 -12.49
CA SER A 245 -10.21 8.18 -13.52
C SER A 245 -8.84 7.94 -12.89
N PHE A 246 -8.10 6.98 -13.44
CA PHE A 246 -6.66 6.84 -13.22
C PHE A 246 -5.84 7.81 -14.08
N SER A 247 -6.43 8.32 -15.17
CA SER A 247 -5.79 9.29 -16.07
C SER A 247 -5.91 10.70 -15.54
N GLY A 248 -4.86 11.48 -15.60
CA GLY A 248 -4.85 12.91 -15.25
C GLY A 248 -4.11 13.25 -13.98
N ALA A 249 -3.64 12.26 -13.26
CA ALA A 249 -2.67 12.48 -12.21
C ALA A 249 -1.45 11.64 -12.51
N PRO A 250 -0.41 12.20 -13.13
CA PRO A 250 0.87 11.55 -13.22
C PRO A 250 1.32 11.11 -11.83
N GLN A 251 2.10 10.04 -11.73
CA GLN A 251 2.60 9.49 -10.45
C GLN A 251 1.57 8.69 -9.65
N MET A 252 0.58 8.09 -10.29
CA MET A 252 -0.53 7.46 -9.59
C MET A 252 -0.58 5.94 -9.70
N TYR A 253 0.29 5.35 -10.49
CA TYR A 253 0.33 3.91 -10.67
C TYR A 253 1.73 3.36 -10.45
N THR A 254 1.86 2.44 -9.53
CA THR A 254 3.08 1.65 -9.36
C THR A 254 2.74 0.29 -8.77
N ASP A 255 3.29 -0.76 -9.35
CA ASP A 255 3.37 -2.07 -8.71
C ASP A 255 4.69 -2.17 -7.94
N TYR A 256 4.60 -2.66 -6.73
CA TYR A 256 5.71 -2.81 -5.80
C TYR A 256 5.91 -4.27 -5.41
N LEU A 257 7.16 -4.67 -5.26
CA LEU A 257 7.54 -5.95 -4.68
C LEU A 257 7.80 -5.78 -3.18
N THR A 258 7.31 -6.68 -2.35
CA THR A 258 7.63 -6.70 -0.91
C THR A 258 9.08 -7.09 -0.68
N ILE A 259 9.82 -6.27 0.08
CA ILE A 259 11.26 -6.45 0.33
C ILE A 259 11.54 -6.85 1.77
N ALA A 260 10.90 -6.19 2.72
CA ALA A 260 11.07 -6.41 4.15
C ALA A 260 9.80 -6.04 4.90
N GLY A 261 9.66 -6.50 6.13
CA GLY A 261 8.52 -6.14 6.98
C GLY A 261 8.56 -6.82 8.33
N ASN A 262 7.65 -6.39 9.20
CA ASN A 262 7.45 -6.99 10.51
C ASN A 262 5.99 -6.82 10.98
N VAL A 263 5.59 -7.70 11.90
CA VAL A 263 4.28 -7.70 12.55
C VAL A 263 4.50 -7.49 14.05
N GLY A 264 3.76 -6.53 14.64
CA GLY A 264 3.80 -6.21 16.07
C GLY A 264 2.91 -7.09 16.94
#